data_73c91ad4e5e2e41674c7b65daa69c8fc
#
_entry.id   73c91ad4e5e2e41674c7b65daa69c8fc
#
_cell.length_a   1.000
_cell.length_b   1.000
_cell.length_c   1.000
_cell.angle_alpha   90.00
_cell.angle_beta   90.00
_cell.angle_gamma   90.00
#
_symmetry.space_group_name_H-M   'P 1'
#
loop_
_entity.id
_entity.type
_entity.pdbx_description
1 polymer ?
#
loop_
_entity_poly.entity_id
_entity_poly.type
_entity_poly.pdbx_seq_one_letter_code
_entity_poly.pdbx_strand_id
1 'polypeptide(L)'
;MHKTSTTLTAIGLLSLSLAAQAQDGERYITLASTTSTENSGLFDAIIPQFTEATGIDVRVVAVGTGQAFEIARRGDADSLLVHDTVGEERFVEEGYGTERADVMYNDFVIIGPGGDPAGIVDAETVAAALSLIAGAEAPFASRGDDSGTNRAELRLWEAAGVEPGGEWYRELGSGMGPTLNTAAGMDAYVMSDRATWVAFDNPQNLELLFEGDDALFNQYGSVLIDPERHPYLKYDLAAQWHEWLLSEAGQQAIADFEVKGQQLFFPNATD
;
A
#
# COMPACT_ATOMS: atom_id res chain seq x y z
N MET A 1 -21.87 94.84 7.25
CA MET A 1 -22.00 93.81 6.17
C MET A 1 -20.91 92.75 6.40
N HIS A 2 -21.24 91.69 7.14
CA HIS A 2 -20.32 90.57 7.42
C HIS A 2 -20.89 89.32 6.72
N LYS A 3 -20.13 88.77 5.77
CA LYS A 3 -20.43 87.46 5.14
C LYS A 3 -19.77 86.40 5.93
N THR A 4 -20.56 85.57 6.57
CA THR A 4 -20.11 84.32 7.21
C THR A 4 -20.09 83.19 6.14
N SER A 5 -18.93 82.63 5.90
CA SER A 5 -18.72 81.48 5.02
C SER A 5 -18.77 80.22 5.84
N THR A 6 -19.74 79.35 5.56
CA THR A 6 -19.88 78.05 6.22
C THR A 6 -19.16 76.98 5.44
N THR A 7 -18.10 76.43 5.97
CA THR A 7 -17.33 75.30 5.37
C THR A 7 -17.96 73.98 5.82
N LEU A 8 -18.53 73.21 4.87
CA LEU A 8 -18.99 71.85 5.10
C LEU A 8 -17.78 70.89 5.02
N THR A 9 -17.47 70.25 6.12
CA THR A 9 -16.47 69.18 6.18
C THR A 9 -17.19 67.86 5.89
N ALA A 10 -16.89 67.24 4.75
CA ALA A 10 -17.35 65.89 4.39
C ALA A 10 -16.44 64.86 5.08
N ILE A 11 -17.00 64.11 6.03
CA ILE A 11 -16.35 62.94 6.66
C ILE A 11 -16.59 61.75 5.75
N GLY A 12 -15.56 61.35 5.03
CA GLY A 12 -15.56 60.09 4.24
C GLY A 12 -15.35 58.89 5.17
N LEU A 13 -16.39 58.06 5.31
CA LEU A 13 -16.27 56.73 5.92
C LEU A 13 -15.46 55.82 4.97
N LEU A 14 -14.22 55.57 5.33
CA LEU A 14 -13.42 54.47 4.72
C LEU A 14 -13.88 53.17 5.38
N SER A 15 -14.73 52.39 4.69
CA SER A 15 -15.02 51.01 5.03
C SER A 15 -13.79 50.17 4.73
N LEU A 16 -12.99 49.83 5.76
CA LEU A 16 -12.00 48.76 5.69
C LEU A 16 -12.74 47.44 5.57
N SER A 17 -12.81 46.91 4.35
CA SER A 17 -13.11 45.50 4.13
C SER A 17 -11.89 44.70 4.60
N LEU A 18 -11.90 44.15 5.83
CA LEU A 18 -11.03 43.05 6.21
C LEU A 18 -11.46 41.86 5.37
N ALA A 19 -10.76 41.63 4.25
CA ALA A 19 -10.73 40.31 3.63
C ALA A 19 -10.07 39.40 4.68
N ALA A 20 -10.87 38.54 5.31
CA ALA A 20 -10.35 37.40 6.02
C ALA A 20 -9.57 36.57 4.99
N GLN A 21 -8.24 36.73 4.96
CA GLN A 21 -7.38 35.71 4.37
C GLN A 21 -7.57 34.48 5.27
N ALA A 22 -8.41 33.56 4.84
CA ALA A 22 -8.32 32.19 5.30
C ALA A 22 -6.86 31.80 5.08
N GLN A 23 -6.10 31.61 6.16
CA GLN A 23 -4.87 30.84 6.08
C GLN A 23 -5.32 29.47 5.59
N ASP A 24 -5.21 29.21 4.28
CA ASP A 24 -5.19 27.87 3.77
C ASP A 24 -3.96 27.21 4.38
N GLY A 25 -4.11 26.72 5.60
CA GLY A 25 -3.18 25.78 6.18
C GLY A 25 -3.04 24.64 5.17
N GLU A 26 -1.81 24.24 4.89
CA GLU A 26 -1.46 23.17 3.97
C GLU A 26 -2.37 21.95 4.24
N ARG A 27 -3.29 21.68 3.31
CA ARG A 27 -4.25 20.57 3.42
C ARG A 27 -3.54 19.30 3.01
N TYR A 28 -3.15 18.50 3.98
CA TYR A 28 -2.50 17.22 3.70
C TYR A 28 -2.88 16.17 4.73
N ILE A 29 -2.74 14.91 4.33
CA ILE A 29 -2.79 13.75 5.21
C ILE A 29 -1.46 13.00 5.16
N THR A 30 -1.17 12.26 6.24
CA THR A 30 -0.09 11.27 6.29
C THR A 30 -0.71 9.89 6.10
N LEU A 31 -0.29 9.18 5.04
CA LEU A 31 -0.73 7.83 4.72
C LEU A 31 0.35 6.84 5.12
N ALA A 32 0.08 5.98 6.11
CA ALA A 32 0.92 4.82 6.38
C ALA A 32 0.63 3.72 5.36
N SER A 33 1.67 3.21 4.70
CA SER A 33 1.53 2.16 3.70
C SER A 33 2.79 1.30 3.62
N THR A 34 2.85 0.42 2.62
CA THR A 34 3.95 -0.53 2.47
C THR A 34 4.95 -0.13 1.40
N THR A 35 6.22 -0.51 1.60
CA THR A 35 7.28 -0.29 0.62
C THR A 35 7.02 -1.01 -0.71
N SER A 36 6.29 -2.12 -0.71
CA SER A 36 5.90 -2.81 -1.95
C SER A 36 4.88 -2.00 -2.75
N THR A 37 3.90 -1.38 -2.08
CA THR A 37 2.92 -0.51 -2.75
C THR A 37 3.60 0.74 -3.32
N GLU A 38 4.48 1.38 -2.55
CA GLU A 38 5.26 2.53 -3.01
C GLU A 38 6.13 2.18 -4.22
N ASN A 39 6.88 1.09 -4.14
CA ASN A 39 7.80 0.66 -5.19
C ASN A 39 7.08 0.19 -6.48
N SER A 40 5.78 -0.13 -6.43
CA SER A 40 5.01 -0.46 -7.62
C SER A 40 4.77 0.75 -8.53
N GLY A 41 4.89 1.98 -7.99
CA GLY A 41 4.58 3.23 -8.69
C GLY A 41 3.09 3.60 -8.67
N LEU A 42 2.24 2.82 -8.00
CA LEU A 42 0.80 3.10 -7.94
C LEU A 42 0.50 4.48 -7.37
N PHE A 43 1.16 4.86 -6.27
CA PHE A 43 0.93 6.15 -5.62
C PHE A 43 1.28 7.34 -6.52
N ASP A 44 2.32 7.23 -7.34
CA ASP A 44 2.70 8.26 -8.32
C ASP A 44 1.61 8.48 -9.39
N ALA A 45 0.79 7.46 -9.65
CA ALA A 45 -0.30 7.53 -10.61
C ALA A 45 -1.61 8.06 -9.99
N ILE A 46 -1.98 7.62 -8.77
CA ILE A 46 -3.30 7.91 -8.21
C ILE A 46 -3.34 9.17 -7.32
N ILE A 47 -2.27 9.46 -6.55
CA ILE A 47 -2.23 10.62 -5.65
C ILE A 47 -2.39 11.96 -6.40
N PRO A 48 -1.74 12.21 -7.54
CA PRO A 48 -1.95 13.45 -8.27
C PRO A 48 -3.40 13.69 -8.68
N GLN A 49 -4.14 12.63 -9.06
CA GLN A 49 -5.56 12.73 -9.45
C GLN A 49 -6.44 13.09 -8.25
N PHE A 50 -6.19 12.48 -7.08
CA PHE A 50 -6.86 12.86 -5.84
C PHE A 50 -6.57 14.31 -5.46
N THR A 51 -5.30 14.71 -5.50
CA THR A 51 -4.87 16.07 -5.14
C THR A 51 -5.49 17.12 -6.09
N GLU A 52 -5.56 16.84 -7.38
CA GLU A 52 -6.22 17.71 -8.35
C GLU A 52 -7.72 17.86 -8.05
N ALA A 53 -8.39 16.77 -7.68
CA ALA A 53 -9.83 16.76 -7.41
C ALA A 53 -10.20 17.46 -6.08
N THR A 54 -9.34 17.40 -5.05
CA THR A 54 -9.70 17.77 -3.67
C THR A 54 -8.86 18.92 -3.08
N GLY A 55 -7.69 19.18 -3.64
CA GLY A 55 -6.70 20.11 -3.07
C GLY A 55 -6.05 19.56 -1.80
N ILE A 56 -6.11 18.24 -1.54
CA ILE A 56 -5.47 17.57 -0.39
C ILE A 56 -4.21 16.88 -0.89
N ASP A 57 -3.07 17.14 -0.25
CA ASP A 57 -1.82 16.43 -0.48
C ASP A 57 -1.78 15.11 0.33
N VAL A 58 -1.23 14.05 -0.23
CA VAL A 58 -1.05 12.75 0.46
C VAL A 58 0.44 12.48 0.63
N ARG A 59 0.89 12.44 1.89
CA ARG A 59 2.28 12.18 2.25
C ARG A 59 2.43 10.74 2.67
N VAL A 60 3.02 9.93 1.82
CA VAL A 60 3.19 8.50 2.06
C VAL A 60 4.35 8.24 3.01
N VAL A 61 4.11 7.38 4.00
CA VAL A 61 5.13 6.78 4.87
C VAL A 61 5.16 5.29 4.56
N ALA A 62 6.05 4.91 3.64
CA ALA A 62 6.20 3.55 3.16
C ALA A 62 7.20 2.75 4.00
N VAL A 63 6.71 1.73 4.69
CA VAL A 63 7.48 0.89 5.62
C VAL A 63 7.04 -0.59 5.52
N GLY A 64 7.52 -1.47 6.37
CA GLY A 64 6.95 -2.83 6.48
C GLY A 64 5.55 -2.80 7.08
N THR A 65 4.69 -3.78 6.74
CA THR A 65 3.28 -3.83 7.16
C THR A 65 3.11 -3.71 8.68
N GLY A 66 3.88 -4.47 9.47
CA GLY A 66 3.83 -4.37 10.94
C GLY A 66 4.17 -2.98 11.45
N GLN A 67 5.16 -2.32 10.84
CA GLN A 67 5.55 -0.96 11.19
C GLN A 67 4.49 0.06 10.76
N ALA A 68 3.80 -0.13 9.63
CA ALA A 68 2.68 0.72 9.20
C ALA A 68 1.54 0.68 10.23
N PHE A 69 1.17 -0.51 10.71
CA PHE A 69 0.20 -0.65 11.81
C PHE A 69 0.65 0.05 13.10
N GLU A 70 1.93 -0.05 13.48
CA GLU A 70 2.44 0.63 14.67
C GLU A 70 2.42 2.16 14.55
N ILE A 71 2.72 2.71 13.38
CA ILE A 71 2.59 4.14 13.06
C ILE A 71 1.12 4.58 13.22
N ALA A 72 0.19 3.80 12.64
CA ALA A 72 -1.24 4.07 12.73
C ALA A 72 -1.76 3.95 14.19
N ARG A 73 -1.32 2.93 14.96
CA ARG A 73 -1.70 2.75 16.38
C ARG A 73 -1.29 3.94 17.26
N ARG A 74 -0.17 4.58 16.96
CA ARG A 74 0.30 5.76 17.69
C ARG A 74 -0.37 7.06 17.25
N GLY A 75 -1.14 7.03 16.16
CA GLY A 75 -1.72 8.23 15.54
C GLY A 75 -0.69 9.11 14.80
N ASP A 76 0.44 8.52 14.41
CA ASP A 76 1.48 9.21 13.62
C ASP A 76 1.13 9.25 12.10
N ALA A 77 0.01 8.65 11.69
CA ALA A 77 -0.59 8.74 10.37
C ALA A 77 -2.09 9.02 10.48
N ASP A 78 -2.67 9.63 9.44
CA ASP A 78 -4.09 9.97 9.36
C ASP A 78 -4.91 8.86 8.69
N SER A 79 -4.29 8.01 7.86
CA SER A 79 -4.90 6.90 7.12
C SER A 79 -3.92 5.75 6.97
N LEU A 80 -4.45 4.55 6.75
CA LEU A 80 -3.68 3.32 6.52
C LEU A 80 -4.18 2.64 5.24
N LEU A 81 -3.26 2.29 4.33
CA LEU A 81 -3.52 1.47 3.14
C LEU A 81 -2.46 0.37 3.06
N VAL A 82 -2.87 -0.84 3.33
CA VAL A 82 -1.99 -2.02 3.37
C VAL A 82 -2.65 -3.23 2.70
N HIS A 83 -2.03 -4.40 2.74
CA HIS A 83 -2.52 -5.63 2.13
C HIS A 83 -2.33 -6.84 3.07
N ASP A 84 -2.83 -6.72 4.28
CA ASP A 84 -2.89 -7.79 5.29
C ASP A 84 -4.27 -7.78 5.95
N THR A 85 -5.27 -8.32 5.26
CA THR A 85 -6.68 -8.31 5.66
C THR A 85 -6.86 -8.74 7.12
N VAL A 86 -6.16 -9.81 7.55
CA VAL A 86 -6.22 -10.28 8.95
C VAL A 86 -5.70 -9.24 9.94
N GLY A 87 -4.62 -8.55 9.58
CA GLY A 87 -4.07 -7.47 10.39
C GLY A 87 -4.96 -6.24 10.42
N GLU A 88 -5.58 -5.90 9.29
CA GLU A 88 -6.52 -4.78 9.13
C GLU A 88 -7.80 -4.99 9.95
N GLU A 89 -8.42 -6.17 9.85
CA GLU A 89 -9.59 -6.54 10.65
C GLU A 89 -9.29 -6.49 12.14
N ARG A 90 -8.17 -7.06 12.56
CA ARG A 90 -7.73 -7.00 13.97
C ARG A 90 -7.52 -5.56 14.43
N PHE A 91 -6.95 -4.69 13.60
CA PHE A 91 -6.73 -3.29 13.92
C PHE A 91 -8.05 -2.56 14.22
N VAL A 92 -9.11 -2.86 13.45
CA VAL A 92 -10.46 -2.34 13.69
C VAL A 92 -11.10 -2.97 14.93
N GLU A 93 -11.00 -4.30 15.10
CA GLU A 93 -11.53 -5.02 16.28
C GLU A 93 -10.91 -4.53 17.60
N GLU A 94 -9.64 -4.20 17.59
CA GLU A 94 -8.92 -3.62 18.73
C GLU A 94 -9.29 -2.13 18.97
N GLY A 95 -10.14 -1.54 18.12
CA GLY A 95 -10.63 -0.16 18.21
C GLY A 95 -9.58 0.89 17.85
N TYR A 96 -8.61 0.58 17.01
CA TYR A 96 -7.70 1.56 16.44
C TYR A 96 -8.19 2.13 15.11
N GLY A 97 -9.08 1.42 14.43
CA GLY A 97 -9.75 1.87 13.21
C GLY A 97 -11.26 1.90 13.40
N THR A 98 -11.93 2.79 12.65
CA THR A 98 -13.39 2.91 12.64
C THR A 98 -14.01 2.18 11.46
N GLU A 99 -13.32 2.11 10.34
CA GLU A 99 -13.80 1.56 9.09
C GLU A 99 -12.66 0.94 8.30
N ARG A 100 -12.94 -0.20 7.68
CA ARG A 100 -12.08 -0.89 6.71
C ARG A 100 -12.88 -1.16 5.46
N ALA A 101 -12.32 -0.87 4.29
CA ALA A 101 -12.91 -1.21 3.01
C ALA A 101 -11.88 -1.87 2.08
N ASP A 102 -12.36 -2.80 1.26
CA ASP A 102 -11.60 -3.33 0.13
C ASP A 102 -11.45 -2.25 -0.94
N VAL A 103 -10.25 -2.09 -1.47
CA VAL A 103 -9.94 -1.05 -2.47
C VAL A 103 -9.60 -1.68 -3.82
N MET A 104 -8.70 -2.64 -3.81
CA MET A 104 -8.16 -3.31 -4.98
C MET A 104 -7.49 -4.60 -4.57
N TYR A 105 -7.17 -5.44 -5.54
CA TYR A 105 -6.35 -6.62 -5.32
C TYR A 105 -5.27 -6.75 -6.40
N ASN A 106 -4.23 -7.50 -6.10
CA ASN A 106 -3.33 -8.14 -7.02
C ASN A 106 -3.11 -9.59 -6.57
N ASP A 107 -2.10 -10.24 -7.10
CA ASP A 107 -1.73 -11.59 -6.65
C ASP A 107 -0.25 -11.66 -6.26
N PHE A 108 0.04 -12.68 -5.48
CA PHE A 108 1.41 -13.15 -5.32
C PHE A 108 1.75 -14.18 -6.40
N VAL A 109 3.02 -14.30 -6.67
CA VAL A 109 3.57 -15.27 -7.61
C VAL A 109 4.79 -15.96 -7.00
N ILE A 110 5.05 -17.20 -7.37
CA ILE A 110 6.30 -17.88 -7.05
C ILE A 110 7.23 -17.81 -8.26
N ILE A 111 8.37 -17.25 -8.02
CA ILE A 111 9.44 -17.03 -8.98
C ILE A 111 10.57 -17.99 -8.61
N GLY A 112 11.29 -18.48 -9.58
CA GLY A 112 12.41 -19.37 -9.34
C GLY A 112 13.31 -19.54 -10.56
N PRO A 113 14.37 -20.35 -10.46
CA PRO A 113 15.26 -20.62 -11.57
C PRO A 113 14.51 -21.21 -12.77
N GLY A 114 14.74 -20.73 -14.00
CA GLY A 114 14.04 -21.19 -15.21
C GLY A 114 14.16 -22.69 -15.49
N GLY A 115 15.15 -23.39 -14.89
CA GLY A 115 15.27 -24.83 -14.93
C GLY A 115 14.39 -25.61 -13.97
N ASP A 116 13.66 -24.92 -13.10
CA ASP A 116 12.72 -25.44 -12.10
C ASP A 116 13.19 -26.73 -11.38
N PRO A 117 14.30 -26.70 -10.64
CA PRO A 117 14.87 -27.90 -10.02
C PRO A 117 13.95 -28.61 -9.01
N ALA A 118 12.97 -27.90 -8.44
CA ALA A 118 11.97 -28.50 -7.55
C ALA A 118 10.73 -29.02 -8.31
N GLY A 119 10.53 -28.65 -9.58
CA GLY A 119 9.41 -29.10 -10.41
C GLY A 119 8.08 -28.50 -10.03
N ILE A 120 8.04 -27.21 -9.69
CA ILE A 120 6.81 -26.56 -9.20
C ILE A 120 5.86 -26.13 -10.32
N VAL A 121 6.34 -26.03 -11.56
CA VAL A 121 5.53 -25.55 -12.70
C VAL A 121 4.28 -26.38 -12.94
N ASP A 122 4.33 -27.69 -12.62
CA ASP A 122 3.22 -28.63 -12.75
C ASP A 122 2.41 -28.80 -11.44
N ALA A 123 2.67 -28.00 -10.40
CA ALA A 123 1.93 -28.08 -9.15
C ALA A 123 0.49 -27.60 -9.33
N GLU A 124 -0.46 -28.27 -8.70
CA GLU A 124 -1.89 -27.91 -8.79
C GLU A 124 -2.27 -26.77 -7.82
N THR A 125 -1.49 -26.59 -6.74
CA THR A 125 -1.72 -25.56 -5.70
C THR A 125 -0.40 -24.97 -5.23
N VAL A 126 -0.45 -23.76 -4.69
CA VAL A 126 0.73 -23.13 -4.09
C VAL A 126 1.28 -23.95 -2.91
N ALA A 127 0.41 -24.60 -2.13
CA ALA A 127 0.84 -25.49 -1.05
C ALA A 127 1.61 -26.69 -1.57
N ALA A 128 1.21 -27.27 -2.72
CA ALA A 128 1.96 -28.33 -3.39
C ALA A 128 3.30 -27.82 -3.93
N ALA A 129 3.32 -26.65 -4.57
CA ALA A 129 4.54 -26.01 -5.05
C ALA A 129 5.56 -25.80 -3.91
N LEU A 130 5.11 -25.24 -2.79
CA LEU A 130 5.95 -25.01 -1.61
C LEU A 130 6.46 -26.36 -1.01
N SER A 131 5.59 -27.38 -0.96
CA SER A 131 6.00 -28.72 -0.49
C SER A 131 7.08 -29.34 -1.39
N LEU A 132 7.03 -29.13 -2.70
CA LEU A 132 8.06 -29.59 -3.64
C LEU A 132 9.39 -28.85 -3.41
N ILE A 133 9.36 -27.53 -3.19
CA ILE A 133 10.56 -26.74 -2.88
C ILE A 133 11.20 -27.26 -1.60
N ALA A 134 10.42 -27.45 -0.53
CA ALA A 134 10.91 -27.96 0.76
C ALA A 134 11.43 -29.38 0.63
N GLY A 135 10.73 -30.28 -0.07
CA GLY A 135 11.13 -31.67 -0.26
C GLY A 135 12.43 -31.82 -1.06
N ALA A 136 12.72 -30.88 -1.96
CA ALA A 136 13.96 -30.80 -2.70
C ALA A 136 15.08 -30.06 -1.93
N GLU A 137 14.78 -29.46 -0.77
CA GLU A 137 15.66 -28.51 -0.07
C GLU A 137 16.22 -27.44 -1.04
N ALA A 138 15.40 -27.05 -2.03
CA ALA A 138 15.80 -26.06 -3.04
C ALA A 138 15.90 -24.67 -2.41
N PRO A 139 16.92 -23.87 -2.74
CA PRO A 139 17.11 -22.56 -2.14
C PRO A 139 15.85 -21.70 -2.25
N PHE A 140 15.39 -21.13 -1.14
CA PHE A 140 14.28 -20.21 -1.06
C PHE A 140 14.70 -18.93 -0.34
N ALA A 141 14.45 -17.78 -0.96
CA ALA A 141 14.72 -16.46 -0.40
C ALA A 141 13.44 -15.86 0.15
N SER A 142 13.31 -15.83 1.48
CA SER A 142 12.24 -15.14 2.19
C SER A 142 12.62 -13.71 2.52
N ARG A 143 11.65 -12.81 2.51
CA ARG A 143 11.87 -11.44 3.00
C ARG A 143 12.26 -11.42 4.47
N GLY A 144 11.61 -12.20 5.33
CA GLY A 144 11.92 -12.29 6.77
C GLY A 144 11.84 -10.94 7.51
N ASP A 145 10.99 -10.00 7.04
CA ASP A 145 10.96 -8.59 7.49
C ASP A 145 9.60 -8.16 8.07
N ASP A 146 8.73 -9.13 8.39
CA ASP A 146 7.37 -8.91 8.89
C ASP A 146 6.49 -8.03 7.96
N SER A 147 6.79 -8.00 6.66
CA SER A 147 5.97 -7.37 5.64
C SER A 147 4.71 -8.17 5.33
N GLY A 148 3.73 -7.57 4.62
CA GLY A 148 2.54 -8.28 4.13
C GLY A 148 2.90 -9.50 3.29
N THR A 149 3.89 -9.41 2.40
CA THR A 149 4.41 -10.53 1.62
C THR A 149 4.99 -11.61 2.51
N ASN A 150 5.82 -11.25 3.48
CA ASN A 150 6.41 -12.23 4.40
C ASN A 150 5.35 -12.93 5.27
N ARG A 151 4.37 -12.18 5.78
CA ARG A 151 3.24 -12.75 6.53
C ARG A 151 2.38 -13.68 5.68
N ALA A 152 2.12 -13.32 4.42
CA ALA A 152 1.41 -14.17 3.47
C ALA A 152 2.21 -15.44 3.17
N GLU A 153 3.49 -15.33 2.90
CA GLU A 153 4.41 -16.46 2.68
C GLU A 153 4.37 -17.45 3.84
N LEU A 154 4.51 -16.97 5.09
CA LEU A 154 4.48 -17.83 6.28
C LEU A 154 3.14 -18.56 6.44
N ARG A 155 2.02 -17.91 6.14
CA ARG A 155 0.69 -18.57 6.14
C ARG A 155 0.59 -19.66 5.06
N LEU A 156 1.21 -19.44 3.89
CA LEU A 156 1.23 -20.45 2.83
C LEU A 156 2.11 -21.64 3.20
N TRP A 157 3.24 -21.43 3.86
CA TRP A 157 4.07 -22.53 4.40
C TRP A 157 3.30 -23.33 5.46
N GLU A 158 2.57 -22.65 6.36
CA GLU A 158 1.71 -23.30 7.37
C GLU A 158 0.61 -24.13 6.68
N ALA A 159 -0.06 -23.57 5.67
CA ALA A 159 -1.08 -24.29 4.87
C ALA A 159 -0.51 -25.49 4.13
N ALA A 160 0.75 -25.44 3.69
CA ALA A 160 1.47 -26.57 3.11
C ALA A 160 1.90 -27.63 4.16
N GLY A 161 1.71 -27.36 5.44
CA GLY A 161 2.17 -28.24 6.54
C GLY A 161 3.69 -28.29 6.67
N VAL A 162 4.39 -27.28 6.20
CA VAL A 162 5.86 -27.18 6.20
C VAL A 162 6.28 -26.09 7.18
N GLU A 163 7.22 -26.41 8.05
CA GLU A 163 7.96 -25.43 8.85
C GLU A 163 9.28 -25.12 8.09
N PRO A 164 9.35 -23.97 7.37
CA PRO A 164 10.53 -23.66 6.56
C PRO A 164 11.73 -23.36 7.46
N GLY A 165 12.90 -23.83 7.08
CA GLY A 165 14.12 -23.62 7.88
C GLY A 165 15.34 -24.36 7.32
N GLY A 166 16.44 -24.29 8.06
CA GLY A 166 17.69 -24.91 7.61
C GLY A 166 18.45 -24.09 6.56
N GLU A 167 19.34 -24.78 5.81
CA GLU A 167 20.23 -24.08 4.88
C GLU A 167 19.55 -23.64 3.57
N TRP A 168 18.45 -24.26 3.21
CA TRP A 168 17.72 -23.95 1.98
C TRP A 168 16.79 -22.74 2.12
N TYR A 169 16.30 -22.41 3.33
CA TYR A 169 15.42 -21.29 3.59
C TYR A 169 16.21 -20.11 4.17
N ARG A 170 16.20 -18.99 3.48
CA ARG A 170 16.99 -17.80 3.82
C ARG A 170 16.08 -16.62 4.14
N GLU A 171 15.94 -16.28 5.41
CA GLU A 171 15.33 -15.04 5.86
C GLU A 171 16.33 -13.89 5.74
N LEU A 172 16.02 -12.93 4.85
CA LEU A 172 16.97 -11.87 4.49
C LEU A 172 16.80 -10.58 5.31
N GLY A 173 15.68 -10.42 6.01
CA GLY A 173 15.38 -9.20 6.77
C GLY A 173 15.33 -7.95 5.87
N SER A 174 14.86 -8.08 4.63
CA SER A 174 14.96 -7.01 3.64
C SER A 174 13.71 -6.85 2.79
N GLY A 175 13.55 -5.67 2.16
CA GLY A 175 12.44 -5.38 1.24
C GLY A 175 12.50 -6.21 -0.04
N MET A 176 11.40 -6.19 -0.85
CA MET A 176 11.23 -7.10 -1.98
C MET A 176 12.31 -6.95 -3.06
N GLY A 177 12.71 -5.73 -3.43
CA GLY A 177 13.76 -5.51 -4.43
C GLY A 177 15.12 -6.15 -4.06
N PRO A 178 15.69 -5.89 -2.89
CA PRO A 178 16.87 -6.61 -2.38
C PRO A 178 16.69 -8.12 -2.30
N THR A 179 15.49 -8.60 -1.91
CA THR A 179 15.19 -10.04 -1.85
C THR A 179 15.22 -10.68 -3.24
N LEU A 180 14.60 -10.05 -4.25
CA LEU A 180 14.65 -10.51 -5.64
C LEU A 180 16.08 -10.52 -6.19
N ASN A 181 16.90 -9.50 -5.90
CA ASN A 181 18.31 -9.48 -6.29
C ASN A 181 19.11 -10.62 -5.66
N THR A 182 18.84 -10.93 -4.40
CA THR A 182 19.48 -12.04 -3.69
C THR A 182 19.03 -13.38 -4.29
N ALA A 183 17.72 -13.56 -4.52
CA ALA A 183 17.18 -14.76 -5.15
C ALA A 183 17.80 -14.98 -6.55
N ALA A 184 17.91 -13.92 -7.37
CA ALA A 184 18.55 -13.98 -8.69
C ALA A 184 20.03 -14.39 -8.61
N GLY A 185 20.76 -13.88 -7.62
CA GLY A 185 22.17 -14.22 -7.41
C GLY A 185 22.41 -15.64 -6.85
N MET A 186 21.38 -16.26 -6.27
CA MET A 186 21.44 -17.60 -5.66
C MET A 186 20.76 -18.68 -6.50
N ASP A 187 20.12 -18.33 -7.62
CA ASP A 187 19.18 -19.21 -8.33
C ASP A 187 18.13 -19.80 -7.35
N ALA A 188 17.54 -18.95 -6.50
CA ALA A 188 16.61 -19.36 -5.45
C ALA A 188 15.15 -19.10 -5.86
N TYR A 189 14.23 -19.89 -5.29
CA TYR A 189 12.82 -19.59 -5.31
C TYR A 189 12.52 -18.40 -4.39
N VAL A 190 11.48 -17.64 -4.71
CA VAL A 190 11.06 -16.46 -3.95
C VAL A 190 9.59 -16.18 -4.22
N MET A 191 8.85 -15.72 -3.21
CA MET A 191 7.52 -15.19 -3.38
C MET A 191 7.56 -13.66 -3.51
N SER A 192 6.85 -13.10 -4.48
CA SER A 192 6.69 -11.66 -4.66
C SER A 192 5.25 -11.33 -5.06
N ASP A 193 4.79 -10.10 -4.78
CA ASP A 193 3.66 -9.57 -5.50
C ASP A 193 4.02 -9.41 -6.99
N ARG A 194 3.02 -9.62 -7.86
CA ARG A 194 3.21 -9.58 -9.32
C ARG A 194 3.74 -8.21 -9.77
N ALA A 195 3.25 -7.11 -9.20
CA ALA A 195 3.63 -5.77 -9.61
C ALA A 195 5.13 -5.52 -9.40
N THR A 196 5.65 -5.89 -8.24
CA THR A 196 7.09 -5.78 -7.96
C THR A 196 7.90 -6.68 -8.87
N TRP A 197 7.45 -7.92 -9.16
CA TRP A 197 8.13 -8.79 -10.11
C TRP A 197 8.18 -8.22 -11.53
N VAL A 198 7.06 -7.72 -12.06
CA VAL A 198 7.00 -7.11 -13.40
C VAL A 198 7.87 -5.86 -13.49
N ALA A 199 7.92 -5.05 -12.42
CA ALA A 199 8.78 -3.87 -12.35
C ALA A 199 10.29 -4.21 -12.21
N PHE A 200 10.61 -5.42 -11.76
CA PHE A 200 12.00 -5.84 -11.52
C PHE A 200 12.81 -5.95 -12.80
N ASP A 201 13.96 -5.28 -12.84
CA ASP A 201 14.77 -5.16 -14.07
C ASP A 201 15.99 -6.09 -14.12
N ASN A 202 16.24 -6.90 -13.06
CA ASN A 202 17.42 -7.76 -12.98
C ASN A 202 17.07 -9.24 -12.71
N PRO A 203 16.18 -9.87 -13.49
CA PRO A 203 15.72 -11.23 -13.21
C PRO A 203 16.80 -12.30 -13.40
N GLN A 204 17.86 -12.03 -14.18
CA GLN A 204 18.89 -13.02 -14.53
C GLN A 204 18.27 -14.31 -15.08
N ASN A 205 18.38 -15.43 -14.34
CA ASN A 205 17.83 -16.75 -14.68
C ASN A 205 16.49 -17.03 -14.01
N LEU A 206 15.91 -16.05 -13.29
CA LEU A 206 14.62 -16.23 -12.65
C LEU A 206 13.47 -16.06 -13.65
N GLU A 207 12.47 -16.91 -13.50
CA GLU A 207 11.22 -16.88 -14.26
C GLU A 207 10.04 -17.00 -13.29
N LEU A 208 8.86 -16.55 -13.72
CA LEU A 208 7.61 -16.81 -13.01
C LEU A 208 7.25 -18.28 -13.26
N LEU A 209 7.19 -19.08 -12.20
CA LEU A 209 6.99 -20.53 -12.28
C LEU A 209 5.61 -20.98 -11.77
N PHE A 210 5.00 -20.25 -10.84
CA PHE A 210 3.70 -20.61 -10.31
C PHE A 210 2.83 -19.36 -10.04
N GLU A 211 1.56 -19.42 -10.46
CA GLU A 211 0.57 -18.35 -10.34
C GLU A 211 -0.86 -18.92 -10.39
N GLY A 212 -1.87 -18.07 -10.10
CA GLY A 212 -3.28 -18.35 -10.38
C GLY A 212 -4.02 -19.18 -9.32
N ASP A 213 -3.39 -19.48 -8.17
CA ASP A 213 -4.07 -20.10 -7.03
C ASP A 213 -4.82 -19.04 -6.22
N ASP A 214 -6.05 -19.32 -5.81
CA ASP A 214 -6.85 -18.43 -4.96
C ASP A 214 -6.15 -18.06 -3.65
N ALA A 215 -5.28 -18.93 -3.12
CA ALA A 215 -4.49 -18.65 -1.93
C ALA A 215 -3.39 -17.59 -2.14
N LEU A 216 -3.09 -17.25 -3.39
CA LEU A 216 -2.16 -16.17 -3.75
C LEU A 216 -2.85 -14.80 -3.91
N PHE A 217 -4.17 -14.74 -3.69
CA PHE A 217 -4.93 -13.50 -3.74
C PHE A 217 -4.42 -12.51 -2.69
N ASN A 218 -4.19 -11.27 -3.09
CA ASN A 218 -3.61 -10.23 -2.25
C ASN A 218 -4.51 -8.99 -2.23
N GLN A 219 -5.41 -8.94 -1.24
CA GLN A 219 -6.35 -7.84 -1.05
C GLN A 219 -5.67 -6.65 -0.39
N TYR A 220 -5.92 -5.45 -0.91
CA TYR A 220 -5.55 -4.17 -0.34
C TYR A 220 -6.75 -3.53 0.33
N GLY A 221 -6.59 -3.13 1.59
CA GLY A 221 -7.60 -2.45 2.38
C GLY A 221 -7.19 -1.03 2.76
N SER A 222 -8.16 -0.12 2.71
CA SER A 222 -8.04 1.22 3.30
C SER A 222 -8.72 1.21 4.66
N VAL A 223 -8.04 1.76 5.68
CA VAL A 223 -8.55 1.81 7.06
C VAL A 223 -8.53 3.24 7.56
N LEU A 224 -9.66 3.72 8.06
CA LEU A 224 -9.77 4.98 8.78
C LEU A 224 -9.37 4.78 10.25
N ILE A 225 -8.42 5.61 10.72
CA ILE A 225 -7.91 5.54 12.08
C ILE A 225 -8.90 6.25 13.01
N ASP A 226 -9.14 5.68 14.21
CA ASP A 226 -10.14 6.17 15.14
C ASP A 226 -9.78 7.55 15.72
N PRO A 227 -10.58 8.61 15.42
CA PRO A 227 -10.34 9.95 15.92
C PRO A 227 -10.66 10.11 17.43
N GLU A 228 -11.42 9.18 18.05
CA GLU A 228 -11.65 9.21 19.48
C GLU A 228 -10.38 8.88 20.26
N ARG A 229 -9.53 7.98 19.72
CA ARG A 229 -8.21 7.68 20.29
C ARG A 229 -7.19 8.78 20.05
N HIS A 230 -7.26 9.42 18.89
CA HIS A 230 -6.30 10.41 18.43
C HIS A 230 -6.99 11.69 17.91
N PRO A 231 -7.48 12.58 18.80
CA PRO A 231 -8.29 13.75 18.41
C PRO A 231 -7.55 14.79 17.53
N TYR A 232 -6.25 14.65 17.36
CA TYR A 232 -5.43 15.52 16.50
C TYR A 232 -5.30 15.03 15.05
N LEU A 233 -5.82 13.85 14.73
CA LEU A 233 -5.83 13.33 13.36
C LEU A 233 -6.68 14.24 12.46
N LYS A 234 -6.27 14.32 11.21
CA LYS A 234 -6.99 15.02 10.16
C LYS A 234 -8.08 14.11 9.56
N TYR A 235 -8.93 13.57 10.42
CA TYR A 235 -9.92 12.55 10.10
C TYR A 235 -10.78 12.91 8.89
N ASP A 236 -11.32 14.15 8.83
CA ASP A 236 -12.17 14.60 7.73
C ASP A 236 -11.43 14.62 6.38
N LEU A 237 -10.11 14.85 6.38
CA LEU A 237 -9.30 14.79 5.17
C LEU A 237 -8.95 13.33 4.81
N ALA A 238 -8.68 12.50 5.81
CA ALA A 238 -8.44 11.06 5.62
C ALA A 238 -9.69 10.34 5.11
N ALA A 239 -10.88 10.73 5.59
CA ALA A 239 -12.15 10.21 5.09
C ALA A 239 -12.35 10.55 3.60
N GLN A 240 -12.01 11.77 3.15
CA GLN A 240 -12.07 12.13 1.74
C GLN A 240 -11.13 11.29 0.86
N TRP A 241 -9.94 10.93 1.37
CA TRP A 241 -9.04 10.01 0.69
C TRP A 241 -9.63 8.60 0.60
N HIS A 242 -10.15 8.09 1.71
CA HIS A 242 -10.80 6.79 1.80
C HIS A 242 -12.00 6.69 0.83
N GLU A 243 -12.92 7.65 0.89
CA GLU A 243 -14.08 7.74 0.00
C GLU A 243 -13.68 7.86 -1.48
N TRP A 244 -12.62 8.64 -1.77
CA TRP A 244 -12.16 8.77 -3.14
C TRP A 244 -11.60 7.47 -3.68
N LEU A 245 -10.83 6.71 -2.89
CA LEU A 245 -10.33 5.38 -3.28
C LEU A 245 -11.48 4.44 -3.66
N LEU A 246 -12.62 4.53 -2.96
CA LEU A 246 -13.80 3.68 -3.20
C LEU A 246 -14.71 4.22 -4.31
N SER A 247 -14.56 5.48 -4.69
CA SER A 247 -15.38 6.12 -5.73
C SER A 247 -15.07 5.59 -7.12
N GLU A 248 -16.01 5.81 -8.07
CA GLU A 248 -15.78 5.51 -9.49
C GLU A 248 -14.49 6.13 -10.02
N ALA A 249 -14.15 7.37 -9.62
CA ALA A 249 -12.93 8.05 -10.06
C ALA A 249 -11.66 7.38 -9.53
N GLY A 250 -11.62 7.04 -8.24
CA GLY A 250 -10.49 6.34 -7.64
C GLY A 250 -10.32 4.92 -8.18
N GLN A 251 -11.42 4.19 -8.34
CA GLN A 251 -11.41 2.85 -8.91
C GLN A 251 -10.96 2.85 -10.38
N GLN A 252 -11.36 3.85 -11.17
CA GLN A 252 -10.88 4.00 -12.54
C GLN A 252 -9.39 4.38 -12.59
N ALA A 253 -8.93 5.25 -11.68
CA ALA A 253 -7.51 5.60 -11.59
C ALA A 253 -6.62 4.39 -11.27
N ILE A 254 -7.11 3.47 -10.43
CA ILE A 254 -6.44 2.20 -10.14
C ILE A 254 -6.47 1.27 -11.37
N ALA A 255 -7.63 1.17 -12.05
CA ALA A 255 -7.78 0.33 -13.24
C ALA A 255 -6.88 0.75 -14.40
N ASP A 256 -6.68 2.06 -14.55
CA ASP A 256 -5.86 2.65 -15.63
C ASP A 256 -4.34 2.56 -15.35
N PHE A 257 -3.97 2.18 -14.13
CA PHE A 257 -2.55 2.03 -13.78
C PHE A 257 -1.96 0.76 -14.40
N GLU A 258 -0.97 0.95 -15.26
CA GLU A 258 -0.24 -0.13 -15.94
C GLU A 258 1.27 -0.01 -15.71
N VAL A 259 1.93 -1.13 -15.56
CA VAL A 259 3.41 -1.24 -15.59
C VAL A 259 3.82 -2.08 -16.79
N LYS A 260 4.67 -1.54 -17.65
CA LYS A 260 5.11 -2.20 -18.89
C LYS A 260 3.92 -2.67 -19.77
N GLY A 261 2.79 -1.94 -19.75
CA GLY A 261 1.59 -2.23 -20.53
C GLY A 261 0.72 -3.37 -19.96
N GLN A 262 0.88 -3.67 -18.68
CA GLN A 262 0.07 -4.66 -17.96
C GLN A 262 -0.63 -4.00 -16.78
N GLN A 263 -1.95 -4.20 -16.67
CA GLN A 263 -2.69 -3.87 -15.45
C GLN A 263 -2.26 -4.80 -14.33
N LEU A 264 -1.86 -4.22 -13.20
CA LEU A 264 -1.30 -4.98 -12.07
C LEU A 264 -2.13 -4.88 -10.79
N PHE A 265 -3.06 -3.94 -10.73
CA PHE A 265 -4.02 -3.79 -9.66
C PHE A 265 -5.44 -3.80 -10.23
N PHE A 266 -6.30 -4.55 -9.60
CA PHE A 266 -7.68 -4.75 -10.04
C PHE A 266 -8.61 -4.13 -8.98
N PRO A 267 -9.31 -3.02 -9.31
CA PRO A 267 -10.24 -2.40 -8.38
C PRO A 267 -11.39 -3.34 -8.02
N ASN A 268 -11.79 -3.37 -6.75
CA ASN A 268 -12.87 -4.21 -6.28
C ASN A 268 -13.63 -3.61 -5.08
N ALA A 269 -13.58 -2.28 -4.92
CA ALA A 269 -14.44 -1.63 -3.95
C ALA A 269 -15.91 -1.93 -4.29
N THR A 270 -16.65 -2.40 -3.31
CA THR A 270 -18.13 -2.62 -3.40
C THR A 270 -18.83 -1.46 -2.71
N ASP A 271 -19.90 -0.96 -3.34
CA ASP A 271 -20.82 0.05 -2.78
C ASP A 271 -21.50 -0.43 -1.48
#